data_8b4f396b07fccbb5a9defae0f692e602
#
_entry.id   8b4f396b07fccbb5a9defae0f692e602
#
_cell.length_a   1.000
_cell.length_b   1.000
_cell.length_c   1.000
_cell.angle_alpha   90.00
_cell.angle_beta   90.00
_cell.angle_gamma   90.00
#
_symmetry.space_group_name_H-M   'P 1'
#
loop_
_entity.id
_entity.type
_entity.pdbx_description
1 polymer ?
#
loop_
_entity_poly.entity_id
_entity_poly.type
_entity_poly.pdbx_seq_one_letter_code
_entity_poly.pdbx_strand_id
1 'polypeptide(L)'
;GIDDKLPTLKKWASDNDLVLDQLAFVGNDINDVECLAGVGLGVVVADAYPVAVAASDMRLTQNGGRGAVREIADLWLAANS
;
A
#
# COMPACT_ATOMS: atom_id res chain seq x y z
N GLY A 1 15.17 -3.84 -11.73
CA GLY A 1 14.36 -5.02 -11.93
C GLY A 1 12.97 -4.87 -11.39
N ILE A 2 12.26 -5.94 -11.42
CA ILE A 2 10.87 -5.96 -10.96
C ILE A 2 10.74 -5.68 -9.47
N ASP A 3 11.83 -5.81 -8.74
CA ASP A 3 11.82 -5.65 -7.29
C ASP A 3 12.25 -4.27 -6.83
N ASP A 4 12.31 -3.31 -7.74
CA ASP A 4 12.81 -1.97 -7.46
C ASP A 4 11.71 -1.00 -7.00
N LYS A 5 10.59 -1.51 -6.51
CA LYS A 5 9.49 -0.65 -6.07
C LYS A 5 9.84 0.17 -4.84
N LEU A 6 10.51 -0.42 -3.86
CA LEU A 6 10.86 0.31 -2.65
C LEU A 6 11.87 1.43 -2.89
N PRO A 7 12.98 1.21 -3.61
CA PRO A 7 13.89 2.30 -3.96
C PRO A 7 13.21 3.42 -4.73
N THR A 8 12.33 3.08 -5.67
CA THR A 8 11.57 4.06 -6.45
C THR A 8 10.64 4.87 -5.55
N LEU A 9 9.97 4.21 -4.62
CA LEU A 9 9.08 4.87 -3.67
C LEU A 9 9.85 5.81 -2.74
N LYS A 10 11.02 5.38 -2.26
CA LYS A 10 11.89 6.22 -1.44
C LYS A 10 12.31 7.48 -2.17
N LYS A 11 12.69 7.35 -3.44
CA LYS A 11 13.09 8.48 -4.25
C LYS A 11 11.92 9.45 -4.45
N TRP A 12 10.76 8.93 -4.76
CA TRP A 12 9.56 9.74 -4.93
C TRP A 12 9.22 10.50 -3.65
N ALA A 13 9.28 9.85 -2.52
CA ALA A 13 9.00 10.48 -1.23
C ALA A 13 10.00 11.61 -0.95
N SER A 14 11.29 11.34 -1.16
CA SER A 14 12.33 12.34 -0.97
C SER A 14 12.13 13.55 -1.88
N ASP A 15 11.80 13.31 -3.15
CA ASP A 15 11.54 14.39 -4.12
C ASP A 15 10.34 15.25 -3.75
N ASN A 16 9.44 14.73 -2.91
CA ASN A 16 8.24 15.43 -2.46
C ASN A 16 8.29 15.82 -0.99
N ASP A 17 9.47 15.80 -0.39
CA ASP A 17 9.70 16.17 1.02
C ASP A 17 8.89 15.33 2.00
N LEU A 18 8.72 14.04 1.68
CA LEU A 18 7.98 13.10 2.51
C LEU A 18 8.92 11.99 3.01
N VAL A 19 8.56 11.39 4.14
CA VAL A 19 9.20 10.16 4.61
C VAL A 19 8.22 9.00 4.45
N LEU A 20 8.75 7.77 4.42
CA LEU A 20 7.91 6.59 4.17
C LEU A 20 6.78 6.43 5.20
N ASP A 21 7.01 6.83 6.44
CA ASP A 21 5.99 6.75 7.50
C ASP A 21 4.76 7.61 7.21
N GLN A 22 4.87 8.57 6.30
CA GLN A 22 3.75 9.43 5.91
C GLN A 22 2.94 8.87 4.74
N LEU A 23 3.35 7.71 4.20
CA LEU A 23 2.76 7.12 3.00
C LEU A 23 1.90 5.92 3.34
N ALA A 24 0.88 5.71 2.51
CA ALA A 24 0.15 4.45 2.43
C ALA A 24 0.51 3.78 1.09
N PHE A 25 0.65 2.48 1.10
CA PHE A 25 0.94 1.70 -0.10
C PHE A 25 -0.07 0.56 -0.20
N VAL A 26 -0.62 0.38 -1.39
CA VAL A 26 -1.60 -0.68 -1.65
C VAL A 26 -0.97 -1.71 -2.57
N GLY A 27 -1.00 -2.95 -2.17
CA GLY A 27 -0.41 -4.04 -2.94
C GLY A 27 -1.19 -5.33 -2.85
N ASN A 28 -0.73 -6.34 -3.58
CA ASN A 28 -1.38 -7.65 -3.63
C ASN A 28 -0.40 -8.81 -3.79
N ASP A 29 0.85 -8.55 -4.12
CA ASP A 29 1.79 -9.55 -4.60
C ASP A 29 3.04 -9.61 -3.73
N ILE A 30 3.82 -10.66 -3.95
CA ILE A 30 5.12 -10.89 -3.30
C ILE A 30 6.04 -9.68 -3.53
N ASN A 31 6.01 -9.10 -4.72
CA ASN A 31 6.85 -7.96 -5.07
C ASN A 31 6.51 -6.69 -4.28
N ASP A 32 5.37 -6.67 -3.59
CA ASP A 32 4.92 -5.51 -2.82
C ASP A 32 5.33 -5.57 -1.35
N VAL A 33 5.87 -6.70 -0.89
CA VAL A 33 6.15 -6.94 0.54
C VAL A 33 7.04 -5.86 1.15
N GLU A 34 8.11 -5.49 0.48
CA GLU A 34 9.04 -4.48 1.01
C GLU A 34 8.38 -3.11 1.14
N CYS A 35 7.55 -2.73 0.17
CA CYS A 35 6.81 -1.47 0.24
C CYS A 35 5.75 -1.52 1.35
N LEU A 36 5.01 -2.63 1.43
CA LEU A 36 3.99 -2.80 2.46
C LEU A 36 4.56 -2.69 3.87
N ALA A 37 5.73 -3.30 4.09
CA ALA A 37 6.38 -3.26 5.38
C ALA A 37 7.11 -1.94 5.65
N GLY A 38 7.53 -1.24 4.61
CA GLY A 38 8.37 -0.04 4.73
C GLY A 38 7.62 1.27 4.87
N VAL A 39 6.33 1.32 4.54
CA VAL A 39 5.53 2.55 4.63
C VAL A 39 4.80 2.65 5.97
N GLY A 40 4.20 3.81 6.22
CA GLY A 40 3.43 4.04 7.45
C GLY A 40 2.16 3.20 7.50
N LEU A 41 1.49 3.00 6.36
CA LEU A 41 0.29 2.17 6.28
C LEU A 41 0.36 1.27 5.05
N GLY A 42 0.66 -0.01 5.26
CA GLY A 42 0.62 -1.01 4.20
C GLY A 42 -0.77 -1.62 4.09
N VAL A 43 -1.38 -1.53 2.91
CA VAL A 43 -2.75 -1.99 2.66
C VAL A 43 -2.73 -3.04 1.57
N VAL A 44 -3.46 -4.12 1.77
CA VAL A 44 -3.61 -5.16 0.74
C VAL A 44 -5.07 -5.33 0.36
N VAL A 45 -5.28 -5.76 -0.89
CA VAL A 45 -6.61 -6.11 -1.39
C VAL A 45 -7.07 -7.44 -0.76
N ALA A 46 -8.37 -7.73 -0.86
CA ALA A 46 -8.95 -8.91 -0.20
C ALA A 46 -8.38 -10.24 -0.68
N ASP A 47 -8.01 -10.31 -1.94
CA ASP A 47 -7.46 -11.53 -2.57
C ASP A 47 -5.94 -11.52 -2.71
N ALA A 48 -5.25 -10.70 -1.91
CA ALA A 48 -3.79 -10.62 -1.95
C ALA A 48 -3.13 -11.95 -1.52
N TYR A 49 -1.92 -12.17 -1.99
CA TYR A 49 -1.14 -13.34 -1.59
C TYR A 49 -0.84 -13.30 -0.09
N PRO A 50 -0.78 -14.48 0.59
CA PRO A 50 -0.57 -14.54 2.03
C PRO A 50 0.67 -13.79 2.52
N VAL A 51 1.77 -13.80 1.76
CA VAL A 51 3.00 -13.09 2.15
C VAL A 51 2.79 -11.57 2.17
N ALA A 52 1.97 -11.06 1.24
CA ALA A 52 1.63 -9.64 1.21
C ALA A 52 0.71 -9.28 2.37
N VAL A 53 -0.27 -10.13 2.67
CA VAL A 53 -1.16 -9.95 3.83
C VAL A 53 -0.34 -9.86 5.12
N ALA A 54 0.62 -10.76 5.28
CA ALA A 54 1.46 -10.80 6.48
C ALA A 54 2.31 -9.55 6.66
N ALA A 55 2.69 -8.89 5.57
CA ALA A 55 3.50 -7.67 5.60
C ALA A 55 2.67 -6.40 5.73
N SER A 56 1.34 -6.49 5.64
CA SER A 56 0.44 -5.35 5.64
C SER A 56 -0.07 -5.02 7.04
N ASP A 57 -0.58 -3.80 7.17
CA ASP A 57 -1.25 -3.32 8.38
C ASP A 57 -2.77 -3.47 8.27
N MET A 58 -3.29 -3.47 7.04
CA MET A 58 -4.74 -3.50 6.80
C MET A 58 -5.05 -4.28 5.53
N ARG A 59 -6.15 -5.04 5.59
CA ARG A 59 -6.67 -5.77 4.43
C ARG A 59 -8.05 -5.24 4.07
N LEU A 60 -8.22 -4.92 2.80
CA LEU A 60 -9.50 -4.45 2.27
C LEU A 60 -10.50 -5.60 2.16
N THR A 61 -11.79 -5.26 2.08
CA THR A 61 -12.84 -6.25 1.86
C THR A 61 -13.07 -6.52 0.38
N GLN A 62 -12.59 -5.63 -0.49
CA GLN A 62 -12.73 -5.75 -1.93
C GLN A 62 -11.46 -6.30 -2.57
N ASN A 63 -11.63 -7.09 -3.63
CA ASN A 63 -10.53 -7.53 -4.46
C ASN A 63 -9.95 -6.34 -5.25
N GLY A 64 -8.79 -6.56 -5.87
CA GLY A 64 -8.16 -5.52 -6.67
C GLY A 64 -9.09 -4.95 -7.75
N GLY A 65 -8.75 -3.76 -8.26
CA GLY A 65 -9.54 -3.06 -9.26
C GLY A 65 -10.42 -1.98 -8.66
N ARG A 66 -11.57 -1.71 -9.29
CA ARG A 66 -12.43 -0.58 -8.93
C ARG A 66 -13.00 -0.65 -7.53
N GLY A 67 -13.37 -1.84 -7.07
CA GLY A 67 -13.92 -2.03 -5.73
C GLY A 67 -12.92 -1.64 -4.65
N ALA A 68 -11.67 -2.03 -4.82
CA ALA A 68 -10.61 -1.69 -3.88
C ALA A 68 -10.32 -0.19 -3.88
N VAL A 69 -10.27 0.43 -5.05
CA VAL A 69 -10.05 1.88 -5.16
C VAL A 69 -11.18 2.64 -4.46
N ARG A 70 -12.41 2.21 -4.66
CA ARG A 70 -13.57 2.83 -4.01
C ARG A 70 -13.50 2.69 -2.49
N GLU A 71 -13.15 1.51 -2.01
CA GLU A 71 -13.03 1.25 -0.58
C GLU A 71 -11.98 2.15 0.07
N ILE A 72 -10.82 2.28 -0.58
CA ILE A 72 -9.75 3.16 -0.11
C ILE A 72 -10.22 4.60 -0.05
N ALA A 73 -10.90 5.07 -1.08
CA ALA A 73 -11.41 6.44 -1.14
C ALA A 73 -12.41 6.69 -0.01
N ASP A 74 -13.32 5.75 0.24
CA ASP A 74 -14.31 5.86 1.30
C ASP A 74 -13.65 5.89 2.69
N LEU A 75 -12.65 5.06 2.92
CA LEU A 75 -11.90 5.04 4.17
C LEU A 75 -11.13 6.34 4.37
N TRP A 76 -10.50 6.84 3.32
CA TRP A 76 -9.76 8.10 3.39
C TRP A 76 -10.68 9.27 3.70
N LEU A 77 -11.85 9.34 3.05
CA LEU A 77 -12.84 10.39 3.31
C LEU A 77 -13.35 10.31 4.75
N ALA A 78 -13.60 9.12 5.26
CA ALA A 78 -14.03 8.92 6.63
C ALA A 78 -12.98 9.41 7.63
N ALA A 79 -11.70 9.15 7.36
CA ALA A 79 -10.60 9.54 8.23
C ALA A 79 -10.34 11.05 8.21
N ASN A 80 -10.72 11.73 7.13
CA ASN A 80 -10.43 13.15 6.91
C ASN A 80 -11.69 14.04 6.93
N SER A 81 -12.81 13.51 7.33
CA SER A 81 -14.06 14.28 7.38
C SER A 81 -14.32 14.97 8.72
#